data_4141910627e13b8ff667e671f5935ab6
#
_entry.id   4141910627e13b8ff667e671f5935ab6
#
_cell.length_a   1.000
_cell.length_b   1.000
_cell.length_c   1.000
_cell.angle_alpha   90.00
_cell.angle_beta   90.00
_cell.angle_gamma   90.00
#
_symmetry.space_group_name_H-M   'P 1'
#
loop_
_entity.id
_entity.type
_entity.pdbx_description
1 polymer ?
#
loop_
_entity_poly.entity_id
_entity_poly.type
_entity_poly.pdbx_seq_one_letter_code
_entity_poly.pdbx_strand_id
1 'polypeptide(L)'
;GICYDVYMSHTYKPDLLWMEPFETILEPLEELYTSAEPDAFEIFLGGAEKTYAPTVEQKKLRSSLKSNLPESRYVHNIVPDPQNTLQHFYDEALPGNSVAQIQNVAELRRVRDVNINTEFYGKIEINKDIAAPEKLHMDASIRTAAIPISNTPLLDAVMASAKRNFNPPDIQQQNDPWAFARYLVDRFVDWAFVPNFRDTIAKSYKKDPISFNVTDYIEWKATRDGAYKSALEAECPEDMVELNLEKYDTMVKKRIKPKLTVAAQYELAQPQVIVSMSKHDTAPFTSIFRQIFRRFESALRPEVKSAGMASDTDISDWLTDFKHVIDAYSAIEIDAGKFDKSQNLLARMMESLLMQELGLDPGVSEIFEDSYVGRVSSRSLGLMFISAYQMKSGAPQTMLGNIIYNFISAMEAVGPGNIALMIAKGDDNILWLKPGANVDSAVNKMSSLFNLEIKLIPNSVLYFSSGYIVPVGDVYHFVPDVLKAVELLGEKGADPRTLPERFVSFSDRVRSITRDAAIPHVLQRIMRSRLGISDLDVVGAVDALACMAADFDTFKRVVA
;
A
#
# COMPACT_ATOMS: atom_id res chain seq x y z
N GLY A 1 28.09 -1.52 -25.29
CA GLY A 1 27.56 -1.19 -23.96
C GLY A 1 28.67 -0.71 -23.07
N ILE A 2 28.45 0.38 -22.32
CA ILE A 2 29.39 0.80 -21.27
C ILE A 2 28.96 0.05 -20.02
N CYS A 3 29.87 -0.76 -19.49
CA CYS A 3 29.68 -1.46 -18.24
C CYS A 3 30.31 -0.62 -17.13
N TYR A 4 29.52 -0.18 -16.17
CA TYR A 4 30.04 0.45 -14.96
C TYR A 4 30.04 -0.57 -13.84
N ASP A 5 31.25 -1.02 -13.45
CA ASP A 5 31.42 -1.78 -12.22
C ASP A 5 31.48 -0.78 -11.07
N VAL A 6 30.47 -0.72 -10.24
CA VAL A 6 30.46 0.13 -9.06
C VAL A 6 31.00 -0.69 -7.89
N TYR A 7 32.20 -0.37 -7.46
CA TYR A 7 32.82 -0.96 -6.29
C TYR A 7 32.29 -0.34 -5.01
N MET A 8 32.02 -1.18 -4.05
CA MET A 8 31.54 -0.83 -2.72
C MET A 8 32.61 -0.25 -1.83
N SER A 9 32.23 0.64 -0.94
CA SER A 9 33.07 0.98 0.19
C SER A 9 33.24 -0.25 1.10
N HIS A 10 34.43 -0.42 1.66
CA HIS A 10 34.98 -1.64 2.24
C HIS A 10 34.29 -2.22 3.49
N THR A 11 33.06 -1.90 3.80
CA THR A 11 32.42 -2.30 5.07
C THR A 11 31.42 -3.45 4.97
N TYR A 12 31.03 -3.87 3.78
CA TYR A 12 30.13 -5.02 3.63
C TYR A 12 30.71 -6.02 2.64
N LYS A 13 31.31 -7.08 3.16
CA LYS A 13 31.44 -8.31 2.39
C LYS A 13 30.03 -8.91 2.40
N PRO A 14 29.40 -9.14 1.25
CA PRO A 14 28.30 -10.07 1.20
C PRO A 14 28.94 -11.45 1.52
N ASP A 15 28.87 -11.84 2.79
CA ASP A 15 29.18 -13.21 3.11
C ASP A 15 28.28 -14.09 2.26
N LEU A 16 28.85 -15.16 1.77
CA LEU A 16 28.35 -16.14 0.82
C LEU A 16 26.98 -16.79 1.14
N LEU A 17 26.20 -16.24 2.07
CA LEU A 17 24.78 -16.54 2.32
C LEU A 17 23.88 -16.42 1.07
N TRP A 18 24.39 -15.86 0.00
CA TRP A 18 23.73 -15.68 -1.28
C TRP A 18 23.65 -16.94 -2.15
N MET A 19 24.41 -17.99 -1.81
CA MET A 19 24.57 -19.16 -2.64
C MET A 19 24.19 -20.47 -1.94
N GLU A 20 23.84 -20.44 -0.66
CA GLU A 20 23.35 -21.65 -0.02
C GLU A 20 21.84 -21.75 -0.18
N PRO A 21 21.34 -22.90 -0.61
CA PRO A 21 19.90 -23.18 -0.60
C PRO A 21 19.35 -22.97 0.81
N PHE A 22 18.13 -22.47 0.89
CA PHE A 22 17.40 -22.23 2.14
C PHE A 22 17.40 -23.45 3.09
N GLU A 23 17.44 -24.66 2.54
CA GLU A 23 17.53 -25.92 3.25
C GLU A 23 18.78 -26.07 4.13
N THR A 24 19.92 -25.50 3.73
CA THR A 24 21.18 -25.60 4.50
C THR A 24 21.16 -24.76 5.79
N ILE A 25 20.23 -23.82 5.90
CA ILE A 25 20.07 -22.96 7.07
C ILE A 25 19.10 -23.55 8.09
N LEU A 26 18.20 -24.47 7.67
CA LEU A 26 17.16 -25.04 8.52
C LEU A 26 17.64 -26.22 9.40
N GLU A 27 18.51 -27.07 8.89
CA GLU A 27 18.95 -28.27 9.62
C GLU A 27 19.60 -28.02 11.01
N PRO A 28 20.41 -26.95 11.23
CA PRO A 28 21.00 -26.71 12.55
C PRO A 28 20.05 -26.10 13.57
N LEU A 29 18.90 -25.55 13.13
CA LEU A 29 18.02 -24.77 14.00
C LEU A 29 16.93 -25.61 14.68
N GLU A 30 16.55 -26.74 14.11
CA GLU A 30 15.60 -27.66 14.74
C GLU A 30 16.18 -28.26 16.03
N GLU A 31 17.49 -28.50 16.10
CA GLU A 31 18.14 -29.03 17.31
C GLU A 31 18.26 -27.99 18.45
N LEU A 32 18.32 -26.68 18.12
CA LEU A 32 18.38 -25.60 19.11
C LEU A 32 17.02 -25.28 19.74
N TYR A 33 15.94 -25.61 19.04
CA TYR A 33 14.56 -25.32 19.50
C TYR A 33 14.08 -26.20 20.65
N THR A 34 14.70 -27.35 20.86
CA THR A 34 14.34 -28.31 21.93
C THR A 34 15.00 -28.01 23.28
N SER A 35 15.92 -27.04 23.35
CA SER A 35 16.72 -26.76 24.55
C SER A 35 16.48 -25.41 25.24
N ALA A 36 15.57 -24.56 24.74
CA ALA A 36 15.25 -23.29 25.38
C ALA A 36 14.14 -23.49 26.43
N GLU A 37 14.50 -23.31 27.70
CA GLU A 37 13.54 -23.39 28.81
C GLU A 37 12.54 -22.21 28.80
N PRO A 38 11.25 -22.47 29.18
CA PRO A 38 10.15 -21.50 29.06
C PRO A 38 10.10 -20.38 30.11
N ASP A 39 10.99 -20.36 31.09
CA ASP A 39 10.76 -19.65 32.37
C ASP A 39 11.01 -18.13 32.39
N ALA A 40 11.37 -17.49 31.28
CA ALA A 40 11.62 -16.05 31.25
C ALA A 40 10.43 -15.17 30.86
N PHE A 41 9.27 -15.73 30.51
CA PHE A 41 8.17 -15.01 29.88
C PHE A 41 6.86 -14.86 30.68
N GLU A 42 6.77 -15.36 31.92
CA GLU A 42 5.49 -15.39 32.65
C GLU A 42 5.08 -14.11 33.39
N ILE A 43 5.78 -12.99 33.30
CA ILE A 43 5.54 -11.81 34.17
C ILE A 43 4.61 -10.74 33.54
N PHE A 44 4.01 -10.92 32.38
CA PHE A 44 3.20 -9.85 31.75
C PHE A 44 1.79 -10.23 31.27
N LEU A 45 1.12 -11.15 31.93
CA LEU A 45 -0.32 -11.39 31.69
C LEU A 45 -1.18 -10.77 32.79
N GLY A 46 -1.26 -9.43 32.80
CA GLY A 46 -2.30 -8.72 33.56
C GLY A 46 -3.65 -8.79 32.84
N GLY A 47 -4.63 -9.20 33.60
CA GLY A 47 -6.02 -9.47 33.33
C GLY A 47 -6.69 -8.89 32.10
N ALA A 48 -7.27 -9.76 31.29
CA ALA A 48 -8.14 -9.43 30.19
C ALA A 48 -9.45 -8.78 30.72
N GLU A 49 -9.58 -7.47 30.54
CA GLU A 49 -10.89 -6.82 30.60
C GLU A 49 -11.78 -7.32 29.46
N LYS A 50 -13.01 -7.68 29.79
CA LYS A 50 -14.00 -8.14 28.81
C LYS A 50 -14.31 -7.03 27.82
N THR A 51 -13.76 -7.12 26.63
CA THR A 51 -14.14 -6.24 25.51
C THR A 51 -15.51 -6.67 24.96
N TYR A 52 -16.46 -5.74 24.94
CA TYR A 52 -17.79 -5.94 24.36
C TYR A 52 -17.70 -5.88 22.83
N ALA A 53 -17.49 -7.02 22.20
CA ALA A 53 -17.74 -7.14 20.76
C ALA A 53 -19.27 -7.26 20.53
N PRO A 54 -19.86 -6.50 19.60
CA PRO A 54 -21.29 -6.62 19.29
C PRO A 54 -21.62 -8.03 18.82
N THR A 55 -22.66 -8.63 19.38
CA THR A 55 -23.12 -9.98 19.03
C THR A 55 -23.61 -10.04 17.59
N VAL A 56 -23.65 -11.25 17.00
CA VAL A 56 -24.18 -11.46 15.64
C VAL A 56 -25.61 -10.93 15.50
N GLU A 57 -26.41 -11.01 16.56
CA GLU A 57 -27.76 -10.44 16.61
C GLU A 57 -27.76 -8.92 16.60
N GLN A 58 -26.85 -8.26 17.32
CA GLN A 58 -26.70 -6.81 17.29
C GLN A 58 -26.25 -6.32 15.92
N LYS A 59 -25.38 -7.08 15.23
CA LYS A 59 -24.97 -6.79 13.84
C LYS A 59 -26.15 -6.93 12.87
N LYS A 60 -26.99 -7.97 13.02
CA LYS A 60 -28.20 -8.15 12.22
C LYS A 60 -29.25 -7.06 12.52
N LEU A 61 -29.44 -6.69 13.78
CA LEU A 61 -30.35 -5.61 14.14
C LEU A 61 -29.89 -4.25 13.58
N ARG A 62 -28.59 -3.94 13.65
CA ARG A 62 -28.02 -2.73 13.05
C ARG A 62 -28.14 -2.71 11.52
N SER A 63 -27.91 -3.85 10.85
CA SER A 63 -28.11 -3.94 9.39
C SER A 63 -29.58 -3.75 9.00
N SER A 64 -30.52 -4.24 9.80
CA SER A 64 -31.95 -4.05 9.55
C SER A 64 -32.41 -2.62 9.87
N LEU A 65 -31.81 -1.95 10.86
CA LEU A 65 -32.09 -0.54 11.16
C LEU A 65 -31.49 0.42 10.10
N LYS A 66 -30.31 0.08 9.57
CA LYS A 66 -29.69 0.86 8.48
C LYS A 66 -30.50 0.83 7.17
N SER A 67 -31.22 -0.27 6.89
CA SER A 67 -32.04 -0.40 5.67
C SER A 67 -33.33 0.42 5.69
N ASN A 68 -33.73 0.97 6.85
CA ASN A 68 -35.02 1.64 7.03
C ASN A 68 -34.92 3.16 7.26
N LEU A 69 -33.72 3.72 7.41
CA LEU A 69 -33.53 5.16 7.44
C LEU A 69 -33.38 5.65 5.98
N PRO A 70 -34.21 6.60 5.52
CA PRO A 70 -33.98 7.20 4.22
C PRO A 70 -32.61 7.84 4.26
N GLU A 71 -31.67 7.33 3.46
CA GLU A 71 -30.41 8.00 3.20
C GLU A 71 -30.74 9.39 2.66
N SER A 72 -30.50 10.44 3.43
CA SER A 72 -30.60 11.79 2.94
C SER A 72 -29.39 12.06 2.07
N ARG A 73 -29.47 11.65 0.82
CA ARG A 73 -28.42 11.89 -0.18
C ARG A 73 -28.17 13.39 -0.29
N TYR A 74 -26.90 13.72 -0.44
CA TYR A 74 -26.51 15.09 -0.72
C TYR A 74 -27.14 15.57 -2.04
N VAL A 75 -27.90 16.66 -1.97
CA VAL A 75 -28.43 17.33 -3.15
C VAL A 75 -27.46 18.44 -3.51
N HIS A 76 -26.69 18.22 -4.56
CA HIS A 76 -25.70 19.19 -5.04
C HIS A 76 -26.35 20.38 -5.74
N ASN A 77 -25.72 21.53 -5.63
CA ASN A 77 -26.10 22.72 -6.39
C ASN A 77 -25.61 22.56 -7.85
N ILE A 78 -26.34 23.22 -8.76
CA ILE A 78 -25.89 23.29 -10.16
C ILE A 78 -24.69 24.24 -10.23
N VAL A 79 -23.56 23.76 -10.69
CA VAL A 79 -22.35 24.52 -10.92
C VAL A 79 -22.25 24.83 -12.41
N PRO A 80 -22.36 26.12 -12.84
CA PRO A 80 -22.32 26.45 -14.27
C PRO A 80 -20.99 26.12 -14.95
N ASP A 81 -19.89 26.29 -14.23
CA ASP A 81 -18.53 26.01 -14.72
C ASP A 81 -17.76 25.10 -13.71
N PRO A 82 -17.98 23.78 -13.76
CA PRO A 82 -17.29 22.85 -12.87
C PRO A 82 -15.76 22.89 -13.02
N GLN A 83 -15.25 23.12 -14.23
CA GLN A 83 -13.81 23.17 -14.49
C GLN A 83 -13.15 24.33 -13.73
N ASN A 84 -13.69 25.52 -13.84
CA ASN A 84 -13.13 26.69 -13.16
C ASN A 84 -13.28 26.59 -11.64
N THR A 85 -14.41 26.09 -11.14
CA THR A 85 -14.63 25.86 -9.71
C THR A 85 -13.60 24.89 -9.14
N LEU A 86 -13.34 23.77 -9.81
CA LEU A 86 -12.35 22.78 -9.37
C LEU A 86 -10.92 23.30 -9.49
N GLN A 87 -10.62 24.09 -10.53
CA GLN A 87 -9.30 24.73 -10.66
C GLN A 87 -9.05 25.70 -9.51
N HIS A 88 -10.03 26.55 -9.19
CA HIS A 88 -9.93 27.51 -8.09
C HIS A 88 -9.73 26.82 -6.76
N PHE A 89 -10.55 25.83 -6.45
CA PHE A 89 -10.40 25.00 -5.25
C PHE A 89 -9.00 24.38 -5.14
N TYR A 90 -8.48 23.82 -6.25
CA TYR A 90 -7.17 23.17 -6.25
C TYR A 90 -6.03 24.17 -6.05
N ASP A 91 -6.12 25.34 -6.69
CA ASP A 91 -5.11 26.40 -6.57
C ASP A 91 -5.12 27.06 -5.18
N GLU A 92 -6.28 27.17 -4.54
CA GLU A 92 -6.38 27.61 -3.13
C GLU A 92 -5.79 26.58 -2.16
N ALA A 93 -6.11 25.30 -2.37
CA ALA A 93 -5.58 24.22 -1.54
C ALA A 93 -4.05 24.06 -1.67
N LEU A 94 -3.50 24.37 -2.84
CA LEU A 94 -2.09 24.22 -3.20
C LEU A 94 -1.55 25.48 -3.92
N PRO A 95 -1.30 26.58 -3.21
CA PRO A 95 -0.97 27.89 -3.81
C PRO A 95 0.26 27.89 -4.74
N GLY A 96 1.18 26.93 -4.59
CA GLY A 96 2.35 26.79 -5.47
C GLY A 96 2.14 25.96 -6.74
N ASN A 97 0.93 25.43 -6.96
CA ASN A 97 0.66 24.44 -8.01
C ASN A 97 1.03 24.93 -9.43
N SER A 98 0.56 26.10 -9.84
CA SER A 98 0.79 26.61 -11.19
C SER A 98 2.27 26.95 -11.45
N VAL A 99 2.98 27.45 -10.46
CA VAL A 99 4.40 27.80 -10.54
C VAL A 99 5.24 26.51 -10.59
N ALA A 100 4.93 25.53 -9.73
CA ALA A 100 5.64 24.25 -9.67
C ALA A 100 5.56 23.49 -11.00
N GLN A 101 4.44 23.52 -11.70
CA GLN A 101 4.28 22.84 -12.99
C GLN A 101 5.22 23.40 -14.07
N ILE A 102 5.35 24.73 -14.16
CA ILE A 102 6.21 25.36 -15.17
C ILE A 102 7.67 25.15 -14.85
N GLN A 103 8.07 25.31 -13.61
CA GLN A 103 9.46 25.15 -13.18
C GLN A 103 9.94 23.71 -13.33
N ASN A 104 9.16 22.74 -12.86
CA ASN A 104 9.53 21.32 -12.92
C ASN A 104 9.73 20.83 -14.36
N VAL A 105 8.90 21.26 -15.31
CA VAL A 105 9.07 20.90 -16.72
C VAL A 105 10.33 21.56 -17.31
N ALA A 106 10.64 22.80 -16.93
CA ALA A 106 11.84 23.49 -17.40
C ALA A 106 13.13 22.92 -16.81
N GLU A 107 13.10 22.56 -15.53
CA GLU A 107 14.23 21.95 -14.81
C GLU A 107 14.52 20.53 -15.28
N LEU A 108 13.51 19.71 -15.46
CA LEU A 108 13.65 18.35 -16.02
C LEU A 108 14.33 18.36 -17.41
N ARG A 109 14.14 19.42 -18.19
CA ARG A 109 14.83 19.60 -19.48
C ARG A 109 16.26 20.10 -19.35
N ARG A 110 16.61 20.73 -18.21
CA ARG A 110 17.94 21.34 -17.98
C ARG A 110 18.87 20.43 -17.20
N VAL A 111 18.36 19.43 -16.51
CA VAL A 111 19.18 18.49 -15.72
C VAL A 111 19.96 17.60 -16.69
N ARG A 112 21.17 18.06 -17.04
CA ARG A 112 22.14 17.29 -17.81
C ARG A 112 23.10 16.50 -16.94
N ASP A 113 23.31 16.97 -15.72
CA ASP A 113 24.26 16.39 -14.77
C ASP A 113 23.56 16.11 -13.44
N VAL A 114 23.10 14.88 -13.26
CA VAL A 114 22.59 14.43 -11.98
C VAL A 114 23.71 13.69 -11.26
N ASN A 115 24.19 14.28 -10.18
CA ASN A 115 25.10 13.59 -9.29
C ASN A 115 24.30 12.59 -8.46
N ILE A 116 24.40 11.31 -8.83
CA ILE A 116 23.81 10.23 -8.06
C ILE A 116 24.78 9.90 -6.92
N ASN A 117 24.71 10.65 -5.84
CA ASN A 117 25.44 10.36 -4.59
C ASN A 117 24.74 9.22 -3.85
N THR A 118 24.65 8.06 -4.46
CA THR A 118 24.03 6.89 -3.83
C THR A 118 24.98 5.73 -4.03
N GLU A 119 25.52 5.21 -2.96
CA GLU A 119 26.17 3.90 -2.99
C GLU A 119 25.09 2.86 -3.25
N PHE A 120 25.27 2.04 -4.27
CA PHE A 120 24.36 0.95 -4.57
C PHE A 120 25.13 -0.29 -5.00
N TYR A 121 24.52 -1.43 -4.68
CA TYR A 121 25.06 -2.73 -5.04
C TYR A 121 24.44 -3.18 -6.35
N GLY A 122 25.28 -3.56 -7.30
CA GLY A 122 24.84 -4.18 -8.53
C GLY A 122 25.52 -3.61 -9.77
N LYS A 123 25.30 -4.29 -10.86
CA LYS A 123 25.76 -3.91 -12.19
C LYS A 123 24.62 -3.21 -12.91
N ILE A 124 24.84 -1.96 -13.30
CA ILE A 124 23.92 -1.24 -14.17
C ILE A 124 24.44 -1.35 -15.59
N GLU A 125 23.68 -1.99 -16.46
CA GLU A 125 23.96 -2.03 -17.90
C GLU A 125 23.06 -1.01 -18.59
N ILE A 126 23.67 -0.03 -19.26
CA ILE A 126 22.95 1.01 -20.00
C ILE A 126 23.05 0.70 -21.48
N ASN A 127 21.91 0.43 -22.12
CA ASN A 127 21.83 0.33 -23.56
C ASN A 127 21.77 1.74 -24.17
N LYS A 128 22.68 2.05 -25.09
CA LYS A 128 22.73 3.35 -25.77
C LYS A 128 21.63 3.57 -26.80
N ASP A 129 21.00 2.50 -27.27
CA ASP A 129 19.91 2.56 -28.26
C ASP A 129 18.56 2.81 -27.60
N ILE A 130 18.46 3.92 -26.85
CA ILE A 130 17.22 4.32 -26.19
C ILE A 130 16.29 4.94 -27.23
N ALA A 131 15.03 4.47 -27.23
CA ALA A 131 13.99 5.02 -28.09
C ALA A 131 13.79 6.52 -27.89
N ALA A 132 13.38 7.21 -28.95
CA ALA A 132 13.12 8.64 -28.92
C ALA A 132 12.12 9.00 -27.81
N PRO A 133 12.34 10.14 -27.13
CA PRO A 133 11.47 10.56 -26.03
C PRO A 133 10.02 10.74 -26.49
N GLU A 134 9.07 10.23 -25.71
CA GLU A 134 7.65 10.47 -25.94
C GLU A 134 7.35 11.98 -25.91
N LYS A 135 6.50 12.44 -26.82
CA LYS A 135 6.08 13.83 -26.86
C LYS A 135 5.25 14.16 -25.61
N LEU A 136 5.65 15.23 -24.92
CA LEU A 136 4.86 15.82 -23.84
C LEU A 136 3.61 16.48 -24.41
N HIS A 137 2.44 15.95 -24.09
CA HIS A 137 1.17 16.63 -24.36
C HIS A 137 0.82 17.53 -23.17
N MET A 138 0.53 18.81 -23.43
CA MET A 138 0.36 19.85 -22.41
C MET A 138 -1.09 20.30 -22.19
N ASP A 139 -2.10 19.52 -22.56
CA ASP A 139 -3.46 20.01 -22.75
C ASP A 139 -4.50 19.51 -21.72
N ALA A 140 -4.13 19.34 -20.44
CA ALA A 140 -5.14 19.07 -19.43
C ALA A 140 -5.97 20.31 -19.18
N SER A 141 -7.31 20.18 -19.16
CA SER A 141 -8.25 21.27 -18.91
C SER A 141 -8.13 21.78 -17.48
N ILE A 142 -7.89 20.89 -16.49
CA ILE A 142 -7.54 21.25 -15.13
C ILE A 142 -6.04 21.09 -14.93
N ARG A 143 -5.37 22.13 -14.49
CA ARG A 143 -3.95 22.13 -14.15
C ARG A 143 -3.79 21.67 -12.72
N THR A 144 -3.21 20.51 -12.53
CA THR A 144 -2.92 19.97 -11.22
C THR A 144 -1.42 19.69 -11.06
N ALA A 145 -0.99 19.39 -9.83
CA ALA A 145 0.39 19.00 -9.55
C ALA A 145 0.77 17.60 -10.13
N ALA A 146 -0.09 16.99 -10.94
CA ALA A 146 0.22 15.79 -11.69
C ALA A 146 1.30 16.11 -12.75
N ILE A 147 2.54 15.79 -12.41
CA ILE A 147 3.71 16.06 -13.25
C ILE A 147 3.77 15.01 -14.36
N PRO A 148 3.87 15.42 -15.64
CA PRO A 148 4.06 14.48 -16.74
C PRO A 148 5.42 13.77 -16.64
N ILE A 149 5.54 12.61 -17.28
CA ILE A 149 6.77 11.83 -17.29
C ILE A 149 7.90 12.65 -17.92
N SER A 150 9.09 12.50 -17.32
CA SER A 150 10.33 13.04 -17.87
C SER A 150 10.65 12.49 -19.25
N ASN A 151 11.32 13.30 -20.06
CA ASN A 151 11.88 12.88 -21.35
C ASN A 151 13.16 12.02 -21.23
N THR A 152 13.58 11.67 -20.02
CA THR A 152 14.76 10.85 -19.73
C THR A 152 14.39 9.60 -18.92
N PRO A 153 13.62 8.67 -19.49
CA PRO A 153 13.08 7.53 -18.75
C PRO A 153 14.15 6.63 -18.12
N LEU A 154 15.35 6.57 -18.71
CA LEU A 154 16.45 5.81 -18.12
C LEU A 154 16.98 6.49 -16.86
N LEU A 155 17.22 7.79 -16.88
CA LEU A 155 17.70 8.53 -15.71
C LEU A 155 16.68 8.46 -14.57
N ASP A 156 15.41 8.67 -14.90
CA ASP A 156 14.32 8.55 -13.93
C ASP A 156 14.24 7.14 -13.33
N ALA A 157 14.39 6.09 -14.15
CA ALA A 157 14.39 4.72 -13.69
C ALA A 157 15.58 4.42 -12.77
N VAL A 158 16.78 4.87 -13.13
CA VAL A 158 17.99 4.71 -12.30
C VAL A 158 17.84 5.43 -10.97
N MET A 159 17.44 6.70 -10.98
CA MET A 159 17.25 7.50 -9.77
C MET A 159 16.15 6.92 -8.87
N ALA A 160 15.03 6.54 -9.45
CA ALA A 160 13.94 5.93 -8.71
C ALA A 160 14.33 4.57 -8.12
N SER A 161 15.07 3.75 -8.87
CA SER A 161 15.59 2.47 -8.39
C SER A 161 16.65 2.65 -7.32
N ALA A 162 17.57 3.61 -7.46
CA ALA A 162 18.56 3.94 -6.45
C ALA A 162 17.90 4.34 -5.13
N LYS A 163 16.81 5.11 -5.20
CA LYS A 163 16.09 5.54 -4.01
C LYS A 163 15.26 4.43 -3.36
N ARG A 164 14.68 3.51 -4.17
CA ARG A 164 13.66 2.56 -3.70
C ARG A 164 14.10 1.12 -3.65
N ASN A 165 15.14 0.74 -4.39
CA ASN A 165 15.54 -0.66 -4.55
C ASN A 165 17.00 -0.92 -4.20
N PHE A 166 17.88 0.10 -4.33
CA PHE A 166 19.28 -0.06 -3.99
C PHE A 166 19.52 0.29 -2.53
N ASN A 167 20.52 -0.37 -1.94
CA ASN A 167 20.97 -0.15 -0.56
C ASN A 167 19.82 -0.20 0.45
N PRO A 168 19.28 -1.39 0.75
CA PRO A 168 18.43 -1.53 1.91
C PRO A 168 19.23 -1.02 3.13
N PRO A 169 18.62 -0.24 4.03
CA PRO A 169 19.32 0.24 5.20
C PRO A 169 19.82 -0.93 6.06
N ASP A 170 20.91 -0.72 6.77
CA ASP A 170 21.43 -1.70 7.71
C ASP A 170 20.42 -1.95 8.83
N ILE A 171 20.20 -3.21 9.15
CA ILE A 171 19.39 -3.65 10.28
C ILE A 171 20.29 -4.21 11.36
N GLN A 172 19.83 -4.09 12.58
CA GLN A 172 20.43 -4.81 13.68
C GLN A 172 20.36 -6.31 13.38
N GLN A 173 21.51 -6.95 13.19
CA GLN A 173 21.55 -8.40 12.97
C GLN A 173 21.04 -9.12 14.21
N GLN A 174 20.10 -9.99 13.99
CA GLN A 174 19.63 -10.92 15.01
C GLN A 174 20.53 -12.16 15.00
N ASN A 175 20.88 -12.64 16.18
CA ASN A 175 21.69 -13.88 16.29
C ASN A 175 20.99 -15.09 15.68
N ASP A 176 19.65 -15.12 15.79
CA ASP A 176 18.80 -16.14 15.20
C ASP A 176 17.56 -15.46 14.58
N PRO A 177 17.60 -15.13 13.30
CA PRO A 177 16.50 -14.43 12.64
C PRO A 177 15.24 -15.30 12.51
N TRP A 178 15.34 -16.62 12.45
CA TRP A 178 14.19 -17.52 12.40
C TRP A 178 13.46 -17.58 13.74
N ALA A 179 14.19 -17.77 14.84
CA ALA A 179 13.60 -17.74 16.17
C ALA A 179 12.94 -16.38 16.45
N PHE A 180 13.56 -15.29 16.01
CA PHE A 180 12.98 -13.96 16.15
C PHE A 180 11.73 -13.78 15.27
N ALA A 181 11.75 -14.22 14.02
CA ALA A 181 10.56 -14.20 13.16
C ALA A 181 9.40 -15.01 13.77
N ARG A 182 9.68 -16.19 14.29
CA ARG A 182 8.70 -17.05 14.98
C ARG A 182 8.12 -16.35 16.19
N TYR A 183 8.96 -15.78 17.04
CA TYR A 183 8.52 -15.01 18.20
C TYR A 183 7.57 -13.86 17.80
N LEU A 184 7.90 -13.11 16.76
CA LEU A 184 7.05 -12.01 16.29
C LEU A 184 5.70 -12.50 15.74
N VAL A 185 5.72 -13.58 14.96
CA VAL A 185 4.49 -14.19 14.43
C VAL A 185 3.63 -14.76 15.55
N ASP A 186 4.22 -15.41 16.53
CA ASP A 186 3.49 -15.95 17.68
C ASP A 186 2.79 -14.84 18.45
N ARG A 187 3.50 -13.77 18.78
CA ARG A 187 2.91 -12.61 19.46
C ARG A 187 1.83 -11.92 18.63
N PHE A 188 2.01 -11.86 17.32
CA PHE A 188 1.01 -11.28 16.43
C PHE A 188 -0.26 -12.13 16.40
N VAL A 189 -0.13 -13.44 16.27
CA VAL A 189 -1.28 -14.36 16.28
C VAL A 189 -2.05 -14.24 17.60
N ASP A 190 -1.35 -14.21 18.74
CA ASP A 190 -1.96 -14.09 20.06
C ASP A 190 -2.66 -12.74 20.26
N TRP A 191 -2.12 -11.67 19.69
CA TRP A 191 -2.71 -10.34 19.78
C TRP A 191 -3.81 -10.08 18.76
N ALA A 192 -3.60 -10.43 17.49
CA ALA A 192 -4.43 -9.97 16.38
C ALA A 192 -5.52 -10.96 15.96
N PHE A 193 -5.34 -12.24 16.23
CA PHE A 193 -6.29 -13.26 15.78
C PHE A 193 -7.35 -13.57 16.85
N VAL A 194 -8.45 -14.15 16.40
CA VAL A 194 -9.54 -14.57 17.28
C VAL A 194 -9.05 -15.59 18.30
N PRO A 195 -9.61 -15.60 19.53
CA PRO A 195 -9.30 -16.62 20.52
C PRO A 195 -9.46 -18.03 19.94
N ASN A 196 -8.59 -18.95 20.33
CA ASN A 196 -8.56 -20.35 19.86
C ASN A 196 -8.20 -20.51 18.36
N PHE A 197 -7.62 -19.50 17.73
CA PHE A 197 -7.17 -19.61 16.34
C PHE A 197 -6.31 -20.86 16.13
N ARG A 198 -5.23 -21.02 16.92
CA ARG A 198 -4.30 -22.17 16.82
C ARG A 198 -4.95 -23.50 17.16
N ASP A 199 -5.82 -23.53 18.15
CA ASP A 199 -6.42 -24.78 18.63
C ASP A 199 -7.47 -25.35 17.69
N THR A 200 -8.14 -24.51 16.93
CA THR A 200 -9.28 -24.90 16.10
C THR A 200 -9.06 -24.53 14.64
N ILE A 201 -8.89 -23.25 14.34
CA ILE A 201 -8.92 -22.74 12.96
C ILE A 201 -7.65 -23.14 12.19
N ALA A 202 -6.47 -22.92 12.76
CA ALA A 202 -5.20 -23.30 12.12
C ALA A 202 -5.10 -24.82 11.91
N LYS A 203 -5.60 -25.63 12.84
CA LYS A 203 -5.66 -27.10 12.65
C LYS A 203 -6.60 -27.49 11.51
N SER A 204 -7.70 -26.75 11.31
CA SER A 204 -8.60 -26.95 10.17
C SER A 204 -7.91 -26.58 8.86
N TYR A 205 -7.21 -25.46 8.85
CA TYR A 205 -6.45 -25.00 7.66
C TYR A 205 -5.32 -25.96 7.28
N LYS A 206 -4.62 -26.55 8.24
CA LYS A 206 -3.59 -27.59 7.99
C LYS A 206 -4.17 -28.89 7.41
N LYS A 207 -5.45 -29.17 7.65
CA LYS A 207 -6.14 -30.34 7.03
C LYS A 207 -6.63 -30.07 5.62
N ASP A 208 -6.82 -28.81 5.29
CA ASP A 208 -7.26 -28.31 3.99
C ASP A 208 -6.28 -27.22 3.52
N PRO A 209 -5.03 -27.60 3.17
CA PRO A 209 -4.02 -26.63 2.76
C PRO A 209 -4.39 -25.97 1.43
N ILE A 210 -4.06 -24.69 1.32
CA ILE A 210 -4.21 -23.94 0.06
C ILE A 210 -2.99 -24.24 -0.79
N SER A 211 -3.25 -24.90 -1.91
CA SER A 211 -2.26 -25.24 -2.94
C SER A 211 -2.75 -24.77 -4.30
N PHE A 212 -1.98 -25.04 -5.34
CA PHE A 212 -2.41 -24.72 -6.70
C PHE A 212 -3.62 -25.58 -7.10
N ASN A 213 -4.70 -24.92 -7.50
CA ASN A 213 -5.92 -25.53 -7.96
C ASN A 213 -6.32 -24.93 -9.32
N VAL A 214 -6.43 -25.77 -10.33
CA VAL A 214 -6.77 -25.36 -11.70
C VAL A 214 -8.16 -24.71 -11.77
N THR A 215 -9.14 -25.21 -11.00
CA THR A 215 -10.49 -24.65 -10.97
C THR A 215 -10.47 -23.24 -10.42
N ASP A 216 -9.81 -23.01 -9.27
CA ASP A 216 -9.68 -21.68 -8.66
C ASP A 216 -8.94 -20.70 -9.59
N TYR A 217 -7.93 -21.19 -10.30
CA TYR A 217 -7.22 -20.41 -11.30
C TYR A 217 -8.12 -20.00 -12.47
N ILE A 218 -8.91 -20.92 -13.01
CA ILE A 218 -9.85 -20.66 -14.10
C ILE A 218 -10.94 -19.66 -13.66
N GLU A 219 -11.50 -19.86 -12.47
CA GLU A 219 -12.49 -18.94 -11.89
C GLU A 219 -11.90 -17.55 -11.71
N TRP A 220 -10.67 -17.45 -11.15
CA TRP A 220 -9.99 -16.18 -11.03
C TRP A 220 -9.74 -15.53 -12.39
N LYS A 221 -9.27 -16.29 -13.39
CA LYS A 221 -9.03 -15.81 -14.76
C LYS A 221 -10.34 -15.29 -15.41
N ALA A 222 -11.46 -15.95 -15.16
CA ALA A 222 -12.76 -15.52 -15.64
C ALA A 222 -13.24 -14.17 -15.07
N THR A 223 -12.74 -13.79 -13.88
CA THR A 223 -13.04 -12.47 -13.28
C THR A 223 -12.20 -11.32 -13.87
N ARG A 224 -11.28 -11.61 -14.78
CA ARG A 224 -10.46 -10.59 -15.46
C ARG A 224 -11.15 -10.15 -16.74
N ASP A 225 -10.99 -8.90 -17.08
CA ASP A 225 -11.60 -8.27 -18.26
C ASP A 225 -10.57 -7.45 -19.05
N GLY A 226 -10.98 -6.98 -20.21
CA GLY A 226 -10.25 -6.04 -21.05
C GLY A 226 -8.80 -6.44 -21.38
N ALA A 227 -7.92 -5.46 -21.34
CA ALA A 227 -6.51 -5.62 -21.72
C ALA A 227 -5.74 -6.60 -20.82
N TYR A 228 -6.15 -6.73 -19.54
CA TYR A 228 -5.50 -7.67 -18.63
C TYR A 228 -5.78 -9.11 -19.00
N LYS A 229 -7.04 -9.42 -19.36
CA LYS A 229 -7.44 -10.76 -19.82
C LYS A 229 -6.72 -11.13 -21.11
N SER A 230 -6.70 -10.22 -22.09
CA SER A 230 -6.00 -10.46 -23.37
C SER A 230 -4.51 -10.70 -23.18
N ALA A 231 -3.87 -9.97 -22.24
CA ALA A 231 -2.47 -10.19 -21.94
C ALA A 231 -2.22 -11.52 -21.20
N LEU A 232 -3.12 -11.95 -20.31
CA LEU A 232 -3.06 -13.27 -19.69
C LEU A 232 -3.20 -14.39 -20.74
N GLU A 233 -4.11 -14.23 -21.67
CA GLU A 233 -4.33 -15.21 -22.75
C GLU A 233 -3.11 -15.32 -23.68
N ALA A 234 -2.43 -14.21 -23.93
CA ALA A 234 -1.22 -14.18 -24.76
C ALA A 234 0.03 -14.71 -24.05
N GLU A 235 0.17 -14.46 -22.73
CA GLU A 235 1.36 -14.84 -21.96
C GLU A 235 1.22 -16.19 -21.24
N CYS A 236 0.00 -16.68 -21.04
CA CYS A 236 -0.29 -17.92 -20.32
C CYS A 236 -0.92 -18.94 -21.28
N PRO A 237 -0.13 -19.66 -22.08
CA PRO A 237 -0.62 -20.79 -22.86
C PRO A 237 -1.23 -21.84 -21.94
N GLU A 238 -2.13 -22.67 -22.46
CA GLU A 238 -2.87 -23.70 -21.69
C GLU A 238 -1.92 -24.75 -21.08
N ASP A 239 -0.80 -24.99 -21.71
CA ASP A 239 0.23 -25.89 -21.19
C ASP A 239 1.10 -25.15 -20.15
N MET A 240 1.12 -25.65 -18.91
CA MET A 240 1.95 -25.13 -17.83
C MET A 240 3.43 -25.19 -18.24
N VAL A 241 3.96 -24.06 -18.65
CA VAL A 241 5.38 -23.89 -18.93
C VAL A 241 6.11 -23.62 -17.63
N GLU A 242 7.37 -23.98 -17.57
CA GLU A 242 8.29 -23.72 -16.46
C GLU A 242 8.21 -22.30 -15.95
N LEU A 243 7.94 -22.13 -14.65
CA LEU A 243 7.86 -20.83 -13.98
C LEU A 243 9.27 -20.26 -13.78
N ASN A 244 9.43 -18.95 -13.95
CA ASN A 244 10.68 -18.25 -13.69
C ASN A 244 10.48 -17.17 -12.63
N LEU A 245 10.49 -17.59 -11.38
CA LEU A 245 10.20 -16.71 -10.23
C LEU A 245 11.35 -15.77 -9.88
N GLU A 246 12.55 -16.01 -10.35
CA GLU A 246 13.72 -15.16 -10.13
C GLU A 246 13.81 -13.97 -11.10
N LYS A 247 12.92 -13.89 -12.09
CA LYS A 247 12.97 -12.87 -13.12
C LYS A 247 11.86 -11.84 -12.95
N TYR A 248 12.27 -10.59 -12.90
CA TYR A 248 11.38 -9.46 -12.76
C TYR A 248 11.58 -8.45 -13.88
N ASP A 249 10.48 -7.89 -14.34
CA ASP A 249 10.48 -6.71 -15.19
C ASP A 249 10.27 -5.45 -14.35
N THR A 250 10.90 -4.36 -14.77
CA THR A 250 10.68 -3.06 -14.14
C THR A 250 10.11 -2.06 -15.14
N MET A 251 9.13 -1.30 -14.66
CA MET A 251 8.55 -0.19 -15.40
C MET A 251 8.46 1.05 -14.53
N VAL A 252 8.66 2.20 -15.14
CA VAL A 252 8.47 3.49 -14.48
C VAL A 252 6.99 3.85 -14.55
N LYS A 253 6.39 4.19 -13.40
CA LYS A 253 5.03 4.73 -13.38
C LYS A 253 4.97 6.01 -14.18
N LYS A 254 4.00 6.11 -15.08
CA LYS A 254 3.79 7.30 -15.91
C LYS A 254 3.49 8.57 -15.13
N ARG A 255 3.15 8.47 -13.88
CA ARG A 255 2.80 9.58 -13.00
C ARG A 255 3.80 9.73 -11.87
N ILE A 256 4.37 10.92 -11.75
CA ILE A 256 5.24 11.30 -10.64
C ILE A 256 4.35 11.86 -9.53
N LYS A 257 4.46 11.34 -8.31
CA LYS A 257 3.77 11.94 -7.15
C LYS A 257 4.45 13.27 -6.82
N PRO A 258 3.73 14.40 -6.90
CA PRO A 258 4.31 15.68 -6.53
C PRO A 258 4.60 15.71 -5.03
N LYS A 259 5.69 16.36 -4.65
CA LYS A 259 5.92 16.73 -3.26
C LYS A 259 5.24 18.07 -3.01
N LEU A 260 4.29 18.10 -2.09
CA LEU A 260 3.51 19.29 -1.74
C LEU A 260 4.15 20.06 -0.57
N THR A 261 5.47 20.18 -0.55
CA THR A 261 6.22 20.89 0.48
C THR A 261 7.10 21.97 -0.15
N VAL A 262 7.50 22.97 0.63
CA VAL A 262 8.43 24.02 0.19
C VAL A 262 9.74 23.42 -0.36
N ALA A 263 10.20 22.30 0.20
CA ALA A 263 11.35 21.56 -0.34
C ALA A 263 11.13 21.02 -1.76
N ALA A 264 9.89 20.89 -2.22
CA ALA A 264 9.58 20.43 -3.58
C ALA A 264 10.13 21.36 -4.68
N GLN A 265 10.38 22.62 -4.35
CA GLN A 265 11.01 23.57 -5.28
C GLN A 265 12.46 23.22 -5.59
N TYR A 266 13.12 22.48 -4.72
CA TYR A 266 14.56 22.16 -4.78
C TYR A 266 14.84 20.67 -4.97
N GLU A 267 13.82 19.82 -4.85
CA GLU A 267 13.97 18.37 -5.01
C GLU A 267 13.27 17.89 -6.27
N LEU A 268 14.03 17.22 -7.15
CA LEU A 268 13.46 16.56 -8.31
C LEU A 268 12.44 15.51 -7.87
N ALA A 269 11.19 15.69 -8.27
CA ALA A 269 10.16 14.68 -8.07
C ALA A 269 10.53 13.43 -8.89
N GLN A 270 10.64 12.30 -8.22
CA GLN A 270 11.08 11.05 -8.86
C GLN A 270 9.88 10.15 -9.13
N PRO A 271 9.81 9.52 -10.32
CA PRO A 271 8.78 8.55 -10.61
C PRO A 271 8.89 7.33 -9.69
N GLN A 272 7.81 6.59 -9.57
CA GLN A 272 7.81 5.30 -8.89
C GLN A 272 8.18 4.21 -9.88
N VAL A 273 9.06 3.31 -9.48
CA VAL A 273 9.35 2.07 -10.21
C VAL A 273 8.44 0.97 -9.70
N ILE A 274 7.84 0.24 -10.61
CA ILE A 274 7.13 -1.01 -10.34
C ILE A 274 8.06 -2.15 -10.72
N VAL A 275 8.28 -3.07 -9.81
CA VAL A 275 9.00 -4.32 -10.04
C VAL A 275 7.97 -5.44 -10.00
N SER A 276 7.81 -6.17 -11.11
CA SER A 276 6.78 -7.20 -11.25
C SER A 276 7.32 -8.43 -11.99
N MET A 277 6.84 -9.59 -11.62
CA MET A 277 6.98 -10.81 -12.40
C MET A 277 6.18 -10.71 -13.71
N SER A 278 6.42 -11.63 -14.64
CA SER A 278 5.54 -11.82 -15.79
C SER A 278 4.11 -12.15 -15.30
N LYS A 279 3.11 -11.94 -16.15
CA LYS A 279 1.74 -12.35 -15.82
C LYS A 279 1.61 -13.86 -15.74
N HIS A 280 2.39 -14.57 -16.56
CA HIS A 280 2.49 -16.02 -16.54
C HIS A 280 2.92 -16.54 -15.16
N ASP A 281 4.01 -15.98 -14.60
CA ASP A 281 4.52 -16.40 -13.30
C ASP A 281 3.64 -15.92 -12.13
N THR A 282 3.00 -14.76 -12.26
CA THR A 282 2.15 -14.17 -11.21
C THR A 282 0.77 -14.84 -11.10
N ALA A 283 0.19 -15.27 -12.22
CA ALA A 283 -1.20 -15.71 -12.29
C ALA A 283 -1.52 -16.93 -11.38
N PRO A 284 -0.71 -18.00 -11.34
CA PRO A 284 -0.97 -19.15 -10.47
C PRO A 284 -1.00 -18.77 -8.99
N PHE A 285 -0.07 -17.91 -8.57
CA PHE A 285 0.04 -17.49 -7.18
C PHE A 285 -1.03 -16.47 -6.76
N THR A 286 -1.58 -15.71 -7.70
CA THR A 286 -2.62 -14.73 -7.37
C THR A 286 -3.88 -15.38 -6.79
N SER A 287 -4.31 -16.53 -7.33
CA SER A 287 -5.45 -17.28 -6.80
C SER A 287 -5.18 -17.81 -5.39
N ILE A 288 -3.95 -18.31 -5.15
CA ILE A 288 -3.48 -18.82 -3.86
C ILE A 288 -3.47 -17.70 -2.81
N PHE A 289 -2.74 -16.61 -3.07
CA PHE A 289 -2.63 -15.51 -2.10
C PHE A 289 -3.95 -14.80 -1.83
N ARG A 290 -4.88 -14.78 -2.79
CA ARG A 290 -6.23 -14.29 -2.55
C ARG A 290 -6.98 -15.15 -1.53
N GLN A 291 -6.82 -16.46 -1.55
CA GLN A 291 -7.42 -17.36 -0.57
C GLN A 291 -6.76 -17.22 0.80
N ILE A 292 -5.42 -17.15 0.84
CA ILE A 292 -4.69 -16.87 2.08
C ILE A 292 -5.14 -15.54 2.68
N PHE A 293 -5.31 -14.50 1.85
CA PHE A 293 -5.77 -13.19 2.33
C PHE A 293 -7.18 -13.27 2.96
N ARG A 294 -8.10 -14.02 2.38
CA ARG A 294 -9.42 -14.26 2.98
C ARG A 294 -9.34 -14.97 4.32
N ARG A 295 -8.47 -16.01 4.44
CA ARG A 295 -8.22 -16.69 5.72
C ARG A 295 -7.61 -15.73 6.74
N PHE A 296 -6.68 -14.89 6.32
CA PHE A 296 -6.09 -13.86 7.17
C PHE A 296 -7.15 -12.89 7.71
N GLU A 297 -7.98 -12.30 6.85
CA GLU A 297 -9.04 -11.38 7.27
C GLU A 297 -10.07 -12.04 8.17
N SER A 298 -10.41 -13.30 7.92
CA SER A 298 -11.35 -14.06 8.76
C SER A 298 -10.78 -14.46 10.11
N ALA A 299 -9.47 -14.54 10.24
CA ALA A 299 -8.77 -14.87 11.47
C ALA A 299 -8.59 -13.65 12.40
N LEU A 300 -8.64 -12.43 11.86
CA LEU A 300 -8.47 -11.21 12.65
C LEU A 300 -9.59 -11.03 13.67
N ARG A 301 -9.22 -10.59 14.87
CA ARG A 301 -10.20 -10.12 15.87
C ARG A 301 -10.86 -8.82 15.41
N PRO A 302 -12.05 -8.48 15.92
CA PRO A 302 -12.79 -7.31 15.46
C PRO A 302 -12.03 -5.98 15.59
N GLU A 303 -11.13 -5.84 16.57
CA GLU A 303 -10.37 -4.61 16.83
C GLU A 303 -9.21 -4.39 15.86
N VAL A 304 -8.87 -5.40 15.05
CA VAL A 304 -7.78 -5.32 14.05
C VAL A 304 -8.38 -5.48 12.67
N LYS A 305 -8.27 -4.45 11.83
CA LYS A 305 -8.91 -4.42 10.51
C LYS A 305 -7.86 -4.38 9.40
N SER A 306 -7.90 -5.39 8.54
CA SER A 306 -7.30 -5.29 7.21
C SER A 306 -8.27 -4.56 6.27
N ALA A 307 -7.79 -3.50 5.61
CA ALA A 307 -8.56 -2.77 4.61
C ALA A 307 -8.10 -3.08 3.17
N GLY A 308 -7.29 -4.13 2.99
CA GLY A 308 -6.74 -4.49 1.68
C GLY A 308 -7.78 -4.88 0.65
N MET A 309 -8.81 -5.63 1.06
CA MET A 309 -9.94 -6.02 0.23
C MET A 309 -11.27 -5.36 0.65
N ALA A 310 -11.25 -4.47 1.63
CA ALA A 310 -12.45 -3.82 2.14
C ALA A 310 -12.91 -2.68 1.21
N SER A 311 -14.21 -2.57 1.02
CA SER A 311 -14.83 -1.39 0.40
C SER A 311 -14.89 -0.21 1.38
N ASP A 312 -15.15 0.99 0.87
CA ASP A 312 -15.37 2.19 1.69
C ASP A 312 -16.52 1.99 2.68
N THR A 313 -17.53 1.22 2.31
CA THR A 313 -18.65 0.86 3.19
C THR A 313 -18.22 -0.08 4.29
N ASP A 314 -17.45 -1.13 3.99
CA ASP A 314 -16.94 -2.06 5.00
C ASP A 314 -16.05 -1.35 6.04
N ILE A 315 -15.25 -0.38 5.59
CA ILE A 315 -14.44 0.45 6.48
C ILE A 315 -15.33 1.34 7.34
N SER A 316 -16.34 2.00 6.74
CA SER A 316 -17.28 2.87 7.46
C SER A 316 -18.08 2.13 8.53
N ASP A 317 -18.54 0.91 8.21
CA ASP A 317 -19.28 0.07 9.13
C ASP A 317 -18.41 -0.36 10.32
N TRP A 318 -17.17 -0.78 10.03
CA TRP A 318 -16.22 -1.13 11.07
C TRP A 318 -15.89 0.06 11.99
N LEU A 319 -15.62 1.25 11.42
CA LEU A 319 -15.38 2.47 12.19
C LEU A 319 -16.58 2.83 13.08
N THR A 320 -17.79 2.67 12.57
CA THR A 320 -19.02 2.94 13.31
C THR A 320 -19.21 1.96 14.46
N ASP A 321 -18.89 0.69 14.25
CA ASP A 321 -18.96 -0.33 15.31
C ASP A 321 -17.99 -0.03 16.47
N PHE A 322 -16.85 0.60 16.16
CA PHE A 322 -15.83 1.00 17.15
C PHE A 322 -15.86 2.49 17.52
N LYS A 323 -16.97 3.20 17.24
CA LYS A 323 -17.10 4.62 17.56
C LYS A 323 -16.69 4.96 18.99
N HIS A 324 -17.10 4.15 19.95
CA HIS A 324 -16.78 4.36 21.36
C HIS A 324 -15.27 4.31 21.66
N VAL A 325 -14.49 3.52 20.91
CA VAL A 325 -13.03 3.47 21.01
C VAL A 325 -12.40 4.68 20.31
N ILE A 326 -12.91 5.00 19.11
CA ILE A 326 -12.41 6.10 18.28
C ILE A 326 -12.59 7.44 19.01
N ASP A 327 -13.73 7.65 19.68
CA ASP A 327 -14.01 8.87 20.43
C ASP A 327 -13.20 8.95 21.75
N ALA A 328 -12.81 7.83 22.32
CA ALA A 328 -12.14 7.77 23.62
C ALA A 328 -10.60 7.83 23.54
N TYR A 329 -10.00 7.43 22.43
CA TYR A 329 -8.55 7.25 22.32
C TYR A 329 -7.93 8.12 21.22
N SER A 330 -6.70 8.56 21.48
CA SER A 330 -5.93 9.32 20.49
C SER A 330 -5.45 8.42 19.36
N ALA A 331 -5.58 8.90 18.13
CA ALA A 331 -5.12 8.20 16.95
C ALA A 331 -3.74 8.71 16.50
N ILE A 332 -2.92 7.78 16.01
CA ILE A 332 -1.66 8.08 15.32
C ILE A 332 -1.61 7.35 13.99
N GLU A 333 -0.93 7.94 13.02
CA GLU A 333 -0.49 7.31 11.78
C GLU A 333 1.00 7.05 11.88
N ILE A 334 1.43 5.85 11.48
CA ILE A 334 2.84 5.50 11.31
C ILE A 334 3.14 5.57 9.82
N ASP A 335 3.72 6.69 9.38
CA ASP A 335 4.16 6.87 7.99
C ASP A 335 5.59 6.38 7.83
N ALA A 336 5.77 5.30 7.09
CA ALA A 336 7.07 4.68 6.85
C ALA A 336 7.63 5.08 5.47
N GLY A 337 8.80 5.72 5.50
CA GLY A 337 9.52 6.08 4.30
C GLY A 337 10.03 4.85 3.54
N LYS A 338 9.69 4.71 2.25
CA LYS A 338 10.21 3.63 1.39
C LYS A 338 9.91 2.22 1.92
N PHE A 339 8.70 1.98 2.38
CA PHE A 339 8.25 0.76 3.06
C PHE A 339 8.70 -0.55 2.36
N ASP A 340 8.49 -0.65 1.02
CA ASP A 340 8.90 -1.84 0.26
C ASP A 340 10.42 -2.08 0.30
N LYS A 341 11.23 -1.00 0.28
CA LYS A 341 12.69 -1.07 0.33
C LYS A 341 13.20 -1.54 1.70
N SER A 342 12.53 -1.15 2.75
CA SER A 342 12.92 -1.45 4.13
C SER A 342 12.75 -2.93 4.49
N GLN A 343 11.95 -3.67 3.73
CA GLN A 343 11.74 -5.09 3.96
C GLN A 343 12.97 -5.91 3.58
N ASN A 344 13.23 -6.93 4.36
CA ASN A 344 14.41 -7.78 4.27
C ASN A 344 14.05 -9.25 4.53
N LEU A 345 15.05 -10.10 4.75
CA LEU A 345 14.86 -11.53 5.03
C LEU A 345 13.91 -11.76 6.22
N LEU A 346 14.01 -10.99 7.31
CA LEU A 346 13.09 -11.11 8.46
C LEU A 346 11.63 -10.92 8.03
N ALA A 347 11.35 -9.94 7.16
CA ALA A 347 10.00 -9.71 6.63
C ALA A 347 9.48 -10.93 5.84
N ARG A 348 10.34 -11.56 5.04
CA ARG A 348 9.99 -12.76 4.26
C ARG A 348 9.77 -13.98 5.16
N MET A 349 10.59 -14.15 6.19
CA MET A 349 10.41 -15.21 7.19
C MET A 349 9.06 -15.06 7.93
N MET A 350 8.74 -13.86 8.42
CA MET A 350 7.45 -13.61 9.08
C MET A 350 6.27 -13.87 8.15
N GLU A 351 6.39 -13.44 6.89
CA GLU A 351 5.36 -13.64 5.87
C GLU A 351 5.13 -15.14 5.60
N SER A 352 6.20 -15.90 5.35
CA SER A 352 6.14 -17.35 5.10
C SER A 352 5.54 -18.09 6.30
N LEU A 353 6.06 -17.84 7.51
CA LEU A 353 5.56 -18.46 8.74
C LEU A 353 4.07 -18.21 8.98
N LEU A 354 3.62 -16.97 8.83
CA LEU A 354 2.22 -16.64 9.05
C LEU A 354 1.31 -17.22 7.96
N MET A 355 1.74 -17.23 6.70
CA MET A 355 0.97 -17.84 5.62
C MET A 355 0.83 -19.36 5.80
N GLN A 356 1.85 -20.04 6.32
CA GLN A 356 1.76 -21.46 6.68
C GLN A 356 0.79 -21.70 7.84
N GLU A 357 0.75 -20.83 8.85
CA GLU A 357 -0.28 -20.89 9.92
C GLU A 357 -1.70 -20.71 9.34
N LEU A 358 -1.84 -19.93 8.27
CA LEU A 358 -3.09 -19.73 7.53
C LEU A 358 -3.39 -20.86 6.54
N GLY A 359 -2.53 -21.88 6.49
CA GLY A 359 -2.72 -23.07 5.69
C GLY A 359 -2.20 -22.98 4.26
N LEU A 360 -1.19 -22.15 4.01
CA LEU A 360 -0.43 -22.24 2.77
C LEU A 360 0.29 -23.58 2.75
N ASP A 361 0.18 -24.28 1.63
CA ASP A 361 0.90 -25.56 1.44
C ASP A 361 2.41 -25.30 1.51
N PRO A 362 3.17 -26.09 2.31
CA PRO A 362 4.61 -25.89 2.45
C PRO A 362 5.38 -25.96 1.13
N GLY A 363 5.01 -26.86 0.22
CA GLY A 363 5.66 -26.98 -1.09
C GLY A 363 5.40 -25.75 -1.98
N VAL A 364 4.22 -25.13 -1.86
CA VAL A 364 3.92 -23.85 -2.54
C VAL A 364 4.73 -22.72 -1.93
N SER A 365 4.89 -22.70 -0.59
CA SER A 365 5.73 -21.72 0.11
C SER A 365 7.18 -21.80 -0.38
N GLU A 366 7.74 -23.00 -0.40
CA GLU A 366 9.11 -23.27 -0.84
C GLU A 366 9.35 -22.80 -2.29
N ILE A 367 8.47 -23.20 -3.23
CA ILE A 367 8.55 -22.74 -4.62
C ILE A 367 8.47 -21.22 -4.70
N PHE A 368 7.62 -20.59 -3.90
CA PHE A 368 7.45 -19.13 -3.93
C PHE A 368 8.65 -18.37 -3.33
N GLU A 369 9.41 -19.01 -2.43
CA GLU A 369 10.60 -18.42 -1.82
C GLU A 369 11.71 -18.15 -2.85
N ASP A 370 11.77 -18.88 -3.96
CA ASP A 370 12.65 -18.59 -5.11
C ASP A 370 12.42 -17.15 -5.65
N SER A 371 11.22 -16.61 -5.44
CA SER A 371 10.89 -15.25 -5.82
C SER A 371 11.53 -14.16 -4.95
N TYR A 372 12.04 -14.49 -3.78
CA TYR A 372 12.55 -13.49 -2.82
C TYR A 372 13.84 -12.84 -3.27
N VAL A 373 14.66 -13.56 -4.03
CA VAL A 373 15.87 -13.02 -4.65
C VAL A 373 15.72 -13.13 -6.17
N GLY A 374 15.88 -12.02 -6.87
CA GLY A 374 15.65 -12.07 -8.30
C GLY A 374 16.34 -10.96 -9.09
N ARG A 375 16.51 -11.23 -10.36
CA ARG A 375 17.04 -10.30 -11.34
C ARG A 375 15.94 -9.38 -11.85
N VAL A 376 16.08 -8.11 -11.58
CA VAL A 376 15.19 -7.06 -12.07
C VAL A 376 15.78 -6.47 -13.34
N SER A 377 15.01 -6.44 -14.42
CA SER A 377 15.46 -5.90 -15.69
C SER A 377 14.41 -5.01 -16.35
N SER A 378 14.88 -4.04 -17.13
CA SER A 378 14.04 -3.28 -18.07
C SER A 378 14.69 -3.35 -19.44
N ARG A 379 14.08 -4.12 -20.34
CA ARG A 379 14.62 -4.25 -21.71
C ARG A 379 14.64 -2.91 -22.45
N SER A 380 13.58 -2.10 -22.27
CA SER A 380 13.46 -0.81 -22.94
C SER A 380 14.47 0.24 -22.45
N LEU A 381 14.94 0.10 -21.19
CA LEU A 381 15.85 1.05 -20.56
C LEU A 381 17.28 0.52 -20.45
N GLY A 382 17.52 -0.77 -20.73
CA GLY A 382 18.82 -1.42 -20.53
C GLY A 382 19.27 -1.45 -19.05
N LEU A 383 18.33 -1.35 -18.11
CA LEU A 383 18.59 -1.37 -16.67
C LEU A 383 18.50 -2.80 -16.15
N MET A 384 19.49 -3.23 -15.36
CA MET A 384 19.46 -4.52 -14.69
C MET A 384 20.09 -4.41 -13.29
N PHE A 385 19.46 -5.04 -12.29
CA PHE A 385 19.99 -5.16 -10.93
C PHE A 385 19.41 -6.38 -10.22
N ILE A 386 19.98 -6.76 -9.09
CA ILE A 386 19.45 -7.83 -8.23
C ILE A 386 18.68 -7.18 -7.08
N SER A 387 17.48 -7.69 -6.79
CA SER A 387 16.69 -7.33 -5.62
C SER A 387 16.57 -8.55 -4.72
N ALA A 388 17.03 -8.42 -3.48
CA ALA A 388 17.01 -9.50 -2.49
C ALA A 388 16.06 -9.12 -1.34
N TYR A 389 15.10 -9.99 -1.06
CA TYR A 389 14.16 -9.94 0.07
C TYR A 389 13.27 -8.70 0.18
N GLN A 390 13.54 -7.63 -0.57
CA GLN A 390 12.67 -6.46 -0.63
C GLN A 390 11.32 -6.82 -1.23
N MET A 391 10.26 -6.13 -0.80
CA MET A 391 8.96 -6.31 -1.42
C MET A 391 9.00 -5.79 -2.86
N LYS A 392 8.61 -6.63 -3.79
CA LYS A 392 8.44 -6.26 -5.19
C LYS A 392 7.00 -5.77 -5.38
N SER A 393 6.83 -4.50 -5.69
CA SER A 393 5.51 -3.82 -5.69
C SER A 393 4.45 -4.42 -6.62
N GLY A 394 4.86 -5.23 -7.60
CA GLY A 394 3.98 -5.96 -8.52
C GLY A 394 3.95 -7.47 -8.30
N ALA A 395 4.44 -7.98 -7.17
CA ALA A 395 4.32 -9.38 -6.83
C ALA A 395 2.90 -9.71 -6.30
N PRO A 396 2.43 -10.96 -6.46
CA PRO A 396 1.03 -11.33 -6.17
C PRO A 396 0.65 -11.20 -4.68
N GLN A 397 1.60 -11.34 -3.76
CA GLN A 397 1.38 -11.23 -2.32
C GLN A 397 1.56 -9.81 -1.77
N THR A 398 1.96 -8.82 -2.57
CA THR A 398 2.41 -7.49 -2.10
C THR A 398 1.47 -6.84 -1.10
N MET A 399 0.16 -6.84 -1.38
CA MET A 399 -0.82 -6.23 -0.49
C MET A 399 -0.87 -6.94 0.87
N LEU A 400 -0.95 -8.26 0.87
CA LEU A 400 -1.02 -9.06 2.09
C LEU A 400 0.30 -8.98 2.87
N GLY A 401 1.44 -9.16 2.21
CA GLY A 401 2.76 -9.10 2.83
C GLY A 401 3.03 -7.73 3.47
N ASN A 402 2.65 -6.65 2.80
CA ASN A 402 2.78 -5.31 3.35
C ASN A 402 1.87 -5.12 4.59
N ILE A 403 0.64 -5.61 4.57
CA ILE A 403 -0.26 -5.55 5.73
C ILE A 403 0.29 -6.37 6.90
N ILE A 404 0.77 -7.58 6.65
CA ILE A 404 1.39 -8.44 7.68
C ILE A 404 2.57 -7.72 8.31
N TYR A 405 3.49 -7.21 7.49
CA TYR A 405 4.68 -6.51 7.99
C TYR A 405 4.32 -5.24 8.77
N ASN A 406 3.31 -4.50 8.30
CA ASN A 406 2.81 -3.30 8.96
C ASN A 406 2.22 -3.63 10.35
N PHE A 407 1.34 -4.63 10.42
CA PHE A 407 0.73 -5.04 11.68
C PHE A 407 1.77 -5.56 12.68
N ILE A 408 2.66 -6.45 12.26
CA ILE A 408 3.66 -7.04 13.17
C ILE A 408 4.62 -5.98 13.67
N SER A 409 5.14 -5.12 12.79
CA SER A 409 6.08 -4.07 13.19
C SER A 409 5.45 -3.03 14.11
N ALA A 410 4.22 -2.59 13.83
CA ALA A 410 3.49 -1.66 14.68
C ALA A 410 3.15 -2.27 16.06
N MET A 411 2.66 -3.50 16.08
CA MET A 411 2.36 -4.25 17.32
C MET A 411 3.60 -4.38 18.21
N GLU A 412 4.73 -4.81 17.63
CA GLU A 412 5.97 -5.00 18.40
C GLU A 412 6.55 -3.68 18.89
N ALA A 413 6.52 -2.64 18.05
CA ALA A 413 7.10 -1.35 18.40
C ALA A 413 6.30 -0.63 19.49
N VAL A 414 4.98 -0.58 19.35
CA VAL A 414 4.07 0.12 20.27
C VAL A 414 3.77 -0.72 21.52
N GLY A 415 3.77 -2.04 21.36
CA GLY A 415 3.35 -3.01 22.36
C GLY A 415 1.86 -3.33 22.26
N PRO A 416 1.48 -4.64 22.21
CA PRO A 416 0.10 -5.07 21.94
C PRO A 416 -0.90 -4.55 22.97
N GLY A 417 -0.49 -4.41 24.25
CA GLY A 417 -1.32 -3.89 25.34
C GLY A 417 -1.70 -2.43 25.21
N ASN A 418 -0.95 -1.66 24.44
CA ASN A 418 -1.14 -0.22 24.24
C ASN A 418 -2.04 0.12 23.05
N ILE A 419 -2.32 -0.83 22.16
CA ILE A 419 -3.15 -0.65 20.98
C ILE A 419 -4.59 -1.03 21.32
N ALA A 420 -5.51 -0.09 21.20
CA ALA A 420 -6.94 -0.33 21.39
C ALA A 420 -7.62 -0.75 20.09
N LEU A 421 -7.21 -0.17 18.98
CA LEU A 421 -7.80 -0.41 17.66
C LEU A 421 -6.72 -0.16 16.59
N MET A 422 -6.72 -0.94 15.52
CA MET A 422 -5.79 -0.74 14.41
C MET A 422 -6.44 -1.10 13.07
N ILE A 423 -6.20 -0.26 12.07
CA ILE A 423 -6.54 -0.52 10.66
C ILE A 423 -5.30 -0.34 9.80
N ALA A 424 -5.10 -1.22 8.80
CA ALA A 424 -4.03 -1.08 7.84
C ALA A 424 -4.45 -1.45 6.41
N LYS A 425 -3.83 -0.78 5.43
CA LYS A 425 -3.97 -1.05 3.99
C LYS A 425 -2.62 -0.87 3.30
N GLY A 426 -1.94 -1.98 3.02
CA GLY A 426 -0.56 -1.92 2.55
C GLY A 426 0.36 -1.32 3.60
N ASP A 427 1.03 -0.23 3.25
CA ASP A 427 1.91 0.57 4.12
C ASP A 427 1.17 1.61 4.97
N ASP A 428 -0.04 2.01 4.59
CA ASP A 428 -0.86 2.96 5.36
C ASP A 428 -1.49 2.30 6.59
N ASN A 429 -1.54 3.03 7.72
CA ASN A 429 -2.20 2.56 8.94
C ASN A 429 -2.73 3.70 9.82
N ILE A 430 -3.65 3.37 10.70
CA ILE A 430 -4.02 4.17 11.88
C ILE A 430 -4.09 3.25 13.08
N LEU A 431 -3.56 3.73 14.21
CA LEU A 431 -3.64 3.10 15.51
C LEU A 431 -4.33 4.05 16.49
N TRP A 432 -5.28 3.53 17.27
CA TRP A 432 -5.84 4.21 18.45
C TRP A 432 -5.16 3.66 19.68
N LEU A 433 -4.53 4.56 20.45
CA LEU A 433 -3.64 4.20 21.54
C LEU A 433 -4.30 4.41 22.89
N LYS A 434 -4.14 3.43 23.77
CA LYS A 434 -4.53 3.56 25.16
C LYS A 434 -3.66 4.62 25.88
N PRO A 435 -4.17 5.28 26.93
CA PRO A 435 -3.39 6.25 27.70
C PRO A 435 -2.10 5.65 28.27
N GLY A 436 -1.01 6.40 28.17
CA GLY A 436 0.30 5.98 28.66
C GLY A 436 1.15 5.19 27.67
N ALA A 437 0.71 4.99 26.42
CA ALA A 437 1.54 4.40 25.39
C ALA A 437 2.78 5.25 25.12
N ASN A 438 3.96 4.63 25.16
CA ASN A 438 5.21 5.32 24.88
C ASN A 438 5.53 5.28 23.37
N VAL A 439 5.19 6.37 22.69
CA VAL A 439 5.29 6.48 21.24
C VAL A 439 6.74 6.75 20.80
N ASP A 440 7.53 7.46 21.60
CA ASP A 440 8.95 7.74 21.28
C ASP A 440 9.79 6.46 21.24
N SER A 441 9.52 5.53 22.15
CA SER A 441 10.15 4.20 22.12
C SER A 441 9.82 3.42 20.84
N ALA A 442 8.62 3.60 20.29
CA ALA A 442 8.19 2.91 19.09
C ALA A 442 9.02 3.33 17.86
N VAL A 443 9.37 4.60 17.72
CA VAL A 443 10.24 5.09 16.61
C VAL A 443 11.57 4.35 16.60
N ASN A 444 12.22 4.25 17.77
CA ASN A 444 13.52 3.59 17.88
C ASN A 444 13.42 2.09 17.55
N LYS A 445 12.38 1.42 18.04
CA LYS A 445 12.17 -0.01 17.73
C LYS A 445 11.87 -0.25 16.26
N MET A 446 11.04 0.59 15.62
CA MET A 446 10.76 0.50 14.19
C MET A 446 12.05 0.62 13.36
N SER A 447 12.91 1.55 13.71
CA SER A 447 14.20 1.73 13.02
C SER A 447 15.14 0.55 13.26
N SER A 448 15.38 0.18 14.51
CA SER A 448 16.41 -0.81 14.86
C SER A 448 16.02 -2.26 14.51
N LEU A 449 14.75 -2.64 14.69
CA LEU A 449 14.29 -4.02 14.49
C LEU A 449 13.76 -4.27 13.07
N PHE A 450 13.12 -3.27 12.47
CA PHE A 450 12.39 -3.43 11.21
C PHE A 450 12.93 -2.57 10.08
N ASN A 451 14.00 -1.80 10.34
CA ASN A 451 14.61 -0.96 9.32
C ASN A 451 13.65 0.09 8.71
N LEU A 452 12.64 0.50 9.47
CA LEU A 452 11.64 1.44 9.05
C LEU A 452 12.01 2.86 9.52
N GLU A 453 12.32 3.74 8.57
CA GLU A 453 12.36 5.19 8.83
C GLU A 453 10.92 5.69 8.94
N ILE A 454 10.43 5.92 10.15
CA ILE A 454 9.04 6.31 10.37
C ILE A 454 8.89 7.76 10.82
N LYS A 455 7.75 8.32 10.49
CA LYS A 455 7.20 9.53 11.09
C LYS A 455 5.92 9.17 11.81
N LEU A 456 5.82 9.59 13.05
CA LEU A 456 4.58 9.50 13.80
C LEU A 456 3.79 10.77 13.57
N ILE A 457 2.61 10.64 12.99
CA ILE A 457 1.74 11.75 12.70
C ILE A 457 0.56 11.68 13.67
N PRO A 458 0.45 12.64 14.62
CA PRO A 458 -0.75 12.78 15.43
C PRO A 458 -1.96 12.98 14.53
N ASN A 459 -2.90 12.05 14.57
CA ASN A 459 -4.03 12.06 13.64
C ASN A 459 -5.24 12.76 14.29
N SER A 460 -5.10 14.08 14.53
CA SER A 460 -6.19 14.93 15.03
C SER A 460 -7.33 15.07 14.02
N VAL A 461 -7.01 14.92 12.74
CA VAL A 461 -7.94 14.77 11.62
C VAL A 461 -7.74 13.38 11.08
N LEU A 462 -8.67 12.48 11.34
CA LEU A 462 -8.55 11.08 10.94
C LEU A 462 -8.48 10.95 9.42
N TYR A 463 -7.28 10.64 8.93
CA TYR A 463 -6.99 10.48 7.50
C TYR A 463 -6.25 9.15 7.29
N PHE A 464 -6.70 8.36 6.32
CA PHE A 464 -6.19 7.01 6.09
C PHE A 464 -6.30 6.66 4.61
N SER A 465 -5.26 6.10 4.04
CA SER A 465 -5.25 5.55 2.67
C SER A 465 -5.93 6.45 1.63
N SER A 466 -5.59 7.75 1.64
CA SER A 466 -6.17 8.75 0.72
C SER A 466 -7.67 9.03 0.92
N GLY A 467 -8.16 8.83 2.14
CA GLY A 467 -9.53 9.14 2.53
C GLY A 467 -9.61 9.75 3.92
N TYR A 468 -10.69 10.48 4.18
CA TYR A 468 -11.03 11.04 5.48
C TYR A 468 -11.99 10.12 6.22
N ILE A 469 -11.84 10.02 7.52
CA ILE A 469 -12.82 9.41 8.42
C ILE A 469 -13.71 10.53 8.98
N VAL A 470 -14.94 10.57 8.51
CA VAL A 470 -15.88 11.69 8.71
C VAL A 470 -16.98 11.28 9.67
N PRO A 471 -17.09 11.89 10.86
CA PRO A 471 -18.21 11.65 11.77
C PRO A 471 -19.45 12.42 11.32
N VAL A 472 -20.57 11.70 11.16
CA VAL A 472 -21.90 12.28 10.91
C VAL A 472 -22.88 11.66 11.90
N GLY A 473 -23.29 12.40 12.93
CA GLY A 473 -24.08 11.87 14.03
C GLY A 473 -23.37 10.69 14.73
N ASP A 474 -24.01 9.55 14.77
CA ASP A 474 -23.46 8.33 15.37
C ASP A 474 -22.74 7.41 14.39
N VAL A 475 -22.54 7.86 13.15
CA VAL A 475 -21.92 7.06 12.07
C VAL A 475 -20.60 7.66 11.68
N TYR A 476 -19.59 6.82 11.49
CA TYR A 476 -18.35 7.19 10.83
C TYR A 476 -18.37 6.78 9.36
N HIS A 477 -18.01 7.71 8.50
CA HIS A 477 -17.88 7.47 7.07
C HIS A 477 -16.41 7.53 6.64
N PHE A 478 -15.97 6.53 5.91
CA PHE A 478 -14.72 6.62 5.16
C PHE A 478 -15.01 7.25 3.80
N VAL A 479 -14.39 8.38 3.52
CA VAL A 479 -14.71 9.24 2.37
C VAL A 479 -13.43 9.56 1.61
N PRO A 480 -13.39 9.34 0.29
CA PRO A 480 -12.24 9.69 -0.54
C PRO A 480 -11.85 11.17 -0.43
N ASP A 481 -10.56 11.44 -0.51
CA ASP A 481 -10.03 12.82 -0.47
C ASP A 481 -10.44 13.59 -1.72
N VAL A 482 -11.18 14.70 -1.52
CA VAL A 482 -11.67 15.59 -2.58
C VAL A 482 -10.51 16.18 -3.38
N LEU A 483 -9.44 16.60 -2.70
CA LEU A 483 -8.27 17.17 -3.37
C LEU A 483 -7.61 16.15 -4.33
N LYS A 484 -7.52 14.89 -3.91
CA LYS A 484 -7.01 13.81 -4.78
C LYS A 484 -7.98 13.45 -5.91
N ALA A 485 -9.28 13.58 -5.69
CA ALA A 485 -10.26 13.40 -6.76
C ALA A 485 -10.08 14.47 -7.86
N VAL A 486 -9.86 15.73 -7.48
CA VAL A 486 -9.56 16.82 -8.43
C VAL A 486 -8.20 16.63 -9.10
N GLU A 487 -7.18 16.25 -8.33
CA GLU A 487 -5.83 15.97 -8.87
C GLU A 487 -5.87 14.95 -10.02
N LEU A 488 -6.70 13.92 -9.90
CA LEU A 488 -6.85 12.88 -10.93
C LEU A 488 -7.47 13.40 -12.24
N LEU A 489 -8.25 14.50 -12.20
CA LEU A 489 -8.81 15.11 -13.40
C LEU A 489 -7.75 15.81 -14.24
N GLY A 490 -6.68 16.30 -13.63
CA GLY A 490 -5.53 16.89 -14.32
C GLY A 490 -4.57 15.86 -14.94
N GLU A 491 -4.85 14.58 -14.84
CA GLU A 491 -4.06 13.52 -15.45
C GLU A 491 -4.26 13.50 -16.95
N LYS A 492 -3.18 13.71 -17.69
CA LYS A 492 -3.18 13.84 -19.15
C LYS A 492 -3.20 12.53 -19.90
N GLY A 493 -3.52 12.65 -21.20
CA GLY A 493 -3.42 11.55 -22.14
C GLY A 493 -4.47 10.48 -21.92
N ALA A 494 -5.67 10.89 -21.53
CA ALA A 494 -6.80 9.98 -21.51
C ALA A 494 -7.04 9.44 -22.92
N ASP A 495 -6.80 8.15 -23.10
CA ASP A 495 -7.26 7.46 -24.31
C ASP A 495 -8.80 7.59 -24.37
N PRO A 496 -9.36 8.16 -25.43
CA PRO A 496 -10.82 8.27 -25.58
C PRO A 496 -11.58 6.95 -25.35
N ARG A 497 -10.92 5.83 -25.64
CA ARG A 497 -11.48 4.49 -25.45
C ARG A 497 -11.66 4.10 -23.98
N THR A 498 -10.86 4.69 -23.07
CA THR A 498 -10.92 4.41 -21.63
C THR A 498 -11.76 5.42 -20.85
N LEU A 499 -12.27 6.48 -21.50
CA LEU A 499 -13.08 7.50 -20.84
C LEU A 499 -14.35 6.95 -20.17
N PRO A 500 -15.11 6.01 -20.76
CA PRO A 500 -16.28 5.44 -20.08
C PRO A 500 -15.91 4.72 -18.77
N GLU A 501 -14.86 3.92 -18.76
CA GLU A 501 -14.38 3.24 -17.55
C GLU A 501 -13.90 4.23 -16.49
N ARG A 502 -13.18 5.28 -16.91
CA ARG A 502 -12.75 6.37 -16.03
C ARG A 502 -13.95 7.12 -15.43
N PHE A 503 -14.98 7.35 -16.21
CA PHE A 503 -16.21 7.99 -15.75
C PHE A 503 -16.93 7.15 -14.68
N VAL A 504 -17.04 5.84 -14.88
CA VAL A 504 -17.63 4.95 -13.87
C VAL A 504 -16.83 5.00 -12.56
N SER A 505 -15.50 4.85 -12.64
CA SER A 505 -14.64 4.92 -11.46
C SER A 505 -14.68 6.30 -10.76
N PHE A 506 -14.76 7.37 -11.54
CA PHE A 506 -14.94 8.73 -11.02
C PHE A 506 -16.28 8.89 -10.32
N SER A 507 -17.37 8.47 -10.96
CA SER A 507 -18.74 8.57 -10.42
C SER A 507 -18.91 7.77 -9.13
N ASP A 508 -18.30 6.58 -9.04
CA ASP A 508 -18.31 5.77 -7.81
C ASP A 508 -17.61 6.49 -6.66
N ARG A 509 -16.47 7.14 -6.93
CA ARG A 509 -15.76 7.95 -5.94
C ARG A 509 -16.59 9.15 -5.46
N VAL A 510 -17.22 9.87 -6.38
CA VAL A 510 -18.08 11.01 -6.04
C VAL A 510 -19.30 10.55 -5.24
N ARG A 511 -19.87 9.39 -5.59
CA ARG A 511 -20.98 8.80 -4.83
C ARG A 511 -20.62 8.52 -3.38
N SER A 512 -19.40 8.08 -3.10
CA SER A 512 -18.92 7.89 -1.71
C SER A 512 -18.86 9.21 -0.95
N ILE A 513 -18.53 10.35 -1.63
CA ILE A 513 -18.49 11.67 -1.02
C ILE A 513 -19.90 12.24 -0.79
N THR A 514 -20.85 11.95 -1.67
CA THR A 514 -22.20 12.51 -1.67
C THR A 514 -23.27 11.60 -1.08
N ARG A 515 -22.88 10.49 -0.47
CA ARG A 515 -23.83 9.49 0.05
C ARG A 515 -24.69 9.97 1.22
N ASP A 516 -24.22 10.98 1.96
CA ASP A 516 -24.98 11.65 3.04
C ASP A 516 -24.89 13.17 2.92
N ALA A 517 -25.99 13.86 3.22
CA ALA A 517 -26.13 15.30 3.08
C ALA A 517 -25.14 16.09 3.94
N ALA A 518 -24.72 15.58 5.08
CA ALA A 518 -23.81 16.25 5.99
C ALA A 518 -22.33 16.06 5.63
N ILE A 519 -21.97 15.02 4.87
CA ILE A 519 -20.57 14.69 4.58
C ILE A 519 -19.81 15.87 3.97
N PRO A 520 -20.27 16.56 2.89
CA PRO A 520 -19.52 17.67 2.30
C PRO A 520 -19.25 18.81 3.29
N HIS A 521 -20.21 19.12 4.15
CA HIS A 521 -20.08 20.20 5.15
C HIS A 521 -19.10 19.82 6.28
N VAL A 522 -19.10 18.56 6.71
CA VAL A 522 -18.14 18.08 7.70
C VAL A 522 -16.73 18.00 7.08
N LEU A 523 -16.61 17.51 5.85
CA LEU A 523 -15.36 17.51 5.10
C LEU A 523 -14.77 18.90 4.96
N GLN A 524 -15.58 19.91 4.65
CA GLN A 524 -15.12 21.29 4.57
C GLN A 524 -14.45 21.74 5.87
N ARG A 525 -15.06 21.48 7.03
CA ARG A 525 -14.45 21.80 8.33
C ARG A 525 -13.14 21.04 8.56
N ILE A 526 -13.13 19.76 8.25
CA ILE A 526 -11.97 18.87 8.40
C ILE A 526 -10.82 19.36 7.51
N MET A 527 -11.07 19.59 6.22
CA MET A 527 -10.04 19.96 5.25
C MET A 527 -9.50 21.37 5.52
N ARG A 528 -10.36 22.33 5.89
CA ARG A 528 -9.95 23.66 6.33
C ARG A 528 -8.98 23.59 7.51
N SER A 529 -9.31 22.80 8.53
CA SER A 529 -8.44 22.59 9.69
C SER A 529 -7.12 21.93 9.32
N ARG A 530 -7.16 20.89 8.49
CA ARG A 530 -5.95 20.13 8.09
C ARG A 530 -5.00 20.96 7.25
N LEU A 531 -5.53 21.75 6.31
CA LEU A 531 -4.72 22.56 5.38
C LEU A 531 -4.40 23.95 5.95
N GLY A 532 -5.03 24.37 7.04
CA GLY A 532 -4.87 25.71 7.60
C GLY A 532 -5.46 26.82 6.74
N ILE A 533 -6.46 26.51 5.89
CA ILE A 533 -7.08 27.44 4.94
C ILE A 533 -8.55 27.65 5.31
N SER A 534 -8.86 28.82 5.90
CA SER A 534 -10.19 29.13 6.43
C SER A 534 -11.27 29.24 5.36
N ASP A 535 -10.90 29.69 4.17
CA ASP A 535 -11.84 30.07 3.11
C ASP A 535 -12.04 28.99 2.06
N LEU A 536 -11.31 27.85 2.18
CA LEU A 536 -11.35 26.75 1.21
C LEU A 536 -12.79 26.27 0.98
N ASP A 537 -13.27 26.35 -0.25
CA ASP A 537 -14.62 25.94 -0.63
C ASP A 537 -14.69 24.48 -1.07
N VAL A 538 -14.71 23.59 -0.09
CA VAL A 538 -14.83 22.14 -0.32
C VAL A 538 -16.23 21.75 -0.79
N VAL A 539 -17.27 22.45 -0.29
CA VAL A 539 -18.66 22.17 -0.67
C VAL A 539 -18.87 22.50 -2.14
N GLY A 540 -18.41 23.66 -2.60
CA GLY A 540 -18.47 24.03 -4.01
C GLY A 540 -17.68 23.07 -4.92
N ALA A 541 -16.53 22.58 -4.45
CA ALA A 541 -15.78 21.55 -5.17
C ALA A 541 -16.55 20.22 -5.26
N VAL A 542 -17.23 19.79 -4.19
CA VAL A 542 -18.08 18.58 -4.20
C VAL A 542 -19.27 18.76 -5.12
N ASP A 543 -19.93 19.96 -5.13
CA ASP A 543 -21.00 20.27 -6.07
C ASP A 543 -20.53 20.15 -7.54
N ALA A 544 -19.34 20.69 -7.84
CA ALA A 544 -18.76 20.61 -9.17
C ALA A 544 -18.45 19.17 -9.58
N LEU A 545 -17.87 18.37 -8.67
CA LEU A 545 -17.61 16.94 -8.90
C LEU A 545 -18.93 16.17 -9.11
N ALA A 546 -19.98 16.49 -8.35
CA ALA A 546 -21.29 15.86 -8.47
C ALA A 546 -21.97 16.20 -9.80
N CYS A 547 -21.89 17.46 -10.26
CA CYS A 547 -22.36 17.85 -11.60
C CYS A 547 -21.65 17.06 -12.71
N MET A 548 -20.34 16.86 -12.60
CA MET A 548 -19.58 16.06 -13.54
C MET A 548 -19.94 14.57 -13.48
N ALA A 549 -20.18 14.03 -12.29
CA ALA A 549 -20.56 12.62 -12.11
C ALA A 549 -21.98 12.30 -12.58
N ALA A 550 -22.84 13.33 -12.67
CA ALA A 550 -24.20 13.19 -13.17
C ALA A 550 -24.29 13.14 -14.71
N ASP A 551 -23.29 13.70 -15.43
CA ASP A 551 -23.31 13.84 -16.88
C ASP A 551 -21.97 13.52 -17.52
N PHE A 552 -21.96 12.47 -18.36
CA PHE A 552 -20.76 12.01 -19.06
C PHE A 552 -20.17 13.06 -20.01
N ASP A 553 -21.00 13.85 -20.66
CA ASP A 553 -20.52 14.88 -21.61
C ASP A 553 -19.84 16.03 -20.86
N THR A 554 -20.34 16.39 -19.68
CA THR A 554 -19.67 17.35 -18.77
C THR A 554 -18.33 16.81 -18.28
N PHE A 555 -18.28 15.55 -17.83
CA PHE A 555 -17.03 14.90 -17.45
C PHE A 555 -16.04 14.88 -18.61
N LYS A 556 -16.46 14.47 -19.80
CA LYS A 556 -15.62 14.40 -20.99
C LYS A 556 -15.03 15.75 -21.37
N ARG A 557 -15.80 16.83 -21.32
CA ARG A 557 -15.33 18.20 -21.61
C ARG A 557 -14.20 18.64 -20.69
N VAL A 558 -14.23 18.22 -19.43
CA VAL A 558 -13.23 18.60 -18.43
C VAL A 558 -11.98 17.72 -18.51
N VAL A 559 -12.10 16.46 -18.94
CA VAL A 559 -11.01 15.46 -18.87
C VAL A 559 -10.35 15.22 -20.24
N ALA A 560 -11.05 15.42 -21.33
CA ALA A 560 -10.56 15.28 -22.70
C ALA A 560 -10.22 16.62 -23.32
#